data_99ede46a6cd7c03411f39e971b1acec5
#
_entry.id   99ede46a6cd7c03411f39e971b1acec5
#
_cell.length_a   1.000
_cell.length_b   1.000
_cell.length_c   1.000
_cell.angle_alpha   90.00
_cell.angle_beta   90.00
_cell.angle_gamma   90.00
#
_symmetry.space_group_name_H-M   'P 1'
#
loop_
_entity.id
_entity.type
_entity.pdbx_description
1 polymer ?
#
loop_
_entity_poly.entity_id
_entity_poly.type
_entity_poly.pdbx_seq_one_letter_code
_entity_poly.pdbx_strand_id
1 'polypeptide(L)'
;MQLAKNPITKTLNEKLKYKNFNNIKPLLSDQNRLNDFQFNLGDLNVDITRQSLDKEIKDDLVKLAKKSNVKEKIQAMASGSKINTSENKSVDHLNLRKVERFTTGEWAKLLDFSNNILTSKKFEYIVNVGIGGSDLGPMMVNQALKDFHEGPNVFFVSNIDPANMSDILEECNP
;
A
#
# COMPACT_ATOMS: atom_id res chain seq x y z
N MET A 1 0.97 -23.37 3.68
CA MET A 1 0.10 -24.17 2.76
C MET A 1 -0.12 -23.35 1.51
N GLN A 2 0.18 -23.91 0.32
CA GLN A 2 -0.09 -23.19 -0.95
C GLN A 2 -1.60 -23.05 -1.13
N LEU A 3 -2.10 -21.84 -1.33
CA LEU A 3 -3.54 -21.54 -1.53
C LEU A 3 -4.19 -22.44 -2.61
N ALA A 4 -3.49 -22.69 -3.71
CA ALA A 4 -3.97 -23.52 -4.80
C ALA A 4 -4.29 -24.97 -4.39
N LYS A 5 -3.64 -25.50 -3.34
CA LYS A 5 -3.87 -26.86 -2.82
C LYS A 5 -4.93 -26.92 -1.73
N ASN A 6 -5.53 -25.77 -1.33
CA ASN A 6 -6.58 -25.76 -0.32
C ASN A 6 -7.89 -26.29 -0.93
N PRO A 7 -8.59 -27.26 -0.28
CA PRO A 7 -9.87 -27.76 -0.76
C PRO A 7 -10.93 -26.67 -1.00
N ILE A 8 -10.93 -25.62 -0.14
CA ILE A 8 -11.85 -24.49 -0.28
C ILE A 8 -11.59 -23.72 -1.57
N THR A 9 -10.33 -23.56 -1.97
CA THR A 9 -9.98 -22.92 -3.25
C THR A 9 -10.53 -23.72 -4.43
N LYS A 10 -10.46 -25.05 -4.37
CA LYS A 10 -11.02 -25.91 -5.40
C LYS A 10 -12.54 -25.72 -5.49
N THR A 11 -13.25 -25.77 -4.37
CA THR A 11 -14.69 -25.53 -4.29
C THR A 11 -15.07 -24.15 -4.82
N LEU A 12 -14.33 -23.10 -4.45
CA LEU A 12 -14.55 -21.74 -4.96
C LEU A 12 -14.40 -21.69 -6.49
N ASN A 13 -13.35 -22.29 -7.04
CA ASN A 13 -13.11 -22.32 -8.48
C ASN A 13 -14.22 -23.06 -9.23
N GLU A 14 -14.76 -24.14 -8.65
CA GLU A 14 -15.91 -24.86 -9.22
C GLU A 14 -17.16 -23.97 -9.22
N LYS A 15 -17.49 -23.32 -8.10
CA LYS A 15 -18.64 -22.40 -7.99
C LYS A 15 -18.54 -21.24 -8.99
N LEU A 16 -17.36 -20.66 -9.16
CA LEU A 16 -17.11 -19.54 -10.06
C LEU A 16 -17.37 -19.90 -11.54
N LYS A 17 -17.22 -21.18 -11.94
CA LYS A 17 -17.52 -21.64 -13.29
C LYS A 17 -19.01 -21.58 -13.64
N TYR A 18 -19.87 -21.73 -12.65
CA TYR A 18 -21.33 -21.77 -12.84
C TYR A 18 -22.04 -20.46 -12.52
N LYS A 19 -21.37 -19.53 -11.85
CA LYS A 19 -21.92 -18.22 -11.47
C LYS A 19 -21.53 -17.17 -12.50
N ASN A 20 -22.53 -16.46 -13.03
CA ASN A 20 -22.28 -15.33 -13.93
C ASN A 20 -22.06 -14.06 -13.14
N PHE A 21 -20.80 -13.70 -12.91
CA PHE A 21 -20.41 -12.46 -12.23
C PHE A 21 -20.19 -11.27 -13.17
N ASN A 22 -20.42 -11.44 -14.48
CA ASN A 22 -20.28 -10.34 -15.44
C ASN A 22 -21.42 -9.33 -15.35
N ASN A 23 -22.52 -9.70 -14.68
CA ASN A 23 -23.65 -8.82 -14.46
C ASN A 23 -23.97 -8.70 -12.97
N ILE A 24 -23.63 -7.54 -12.38
CA ILE A 24 -23.89 -7.24 -10.97
C ILE A 24 -25.34 -6.83 -10.67
N LYS A 25 -26.13 -6.43 -11.69
CA LYS A 25 -27.49 -5.90 -11.47
C LYS A 25 -28.37 -6.82 -10.64
N PRO A 26 -28.44 -8.15 -10.86
CA PRO A 26 -29.24 -9.04 -10.02
C PRO A 26 -28.79 -9.06 -8.56
N LEU A 27 -27.48 -8.89 -8.30
CA LEU A 27 -26.94 -8.84 -6.94
C LEU A 27 -27.33 -7.55 -6.21
N LEU A 28 -27.46 -6.44 -6.93
CA LEU A 28 -27.87 -5.14 -6.36
C LEU A 28 -29.35 -5.08 -6.01
N SER A 29 -30.16 -6.00 -6.54
CA SER A 29 -31.59 -6.12 -6.22
C SER A 29 -31.86 -6.88 -4.90
N ASP A 30 -30.83 -7.48 -4.31
CA ASP A 30 -30.95 -8.15 -3.01
C ASP A 30 -31.04 -7.12 -1.87
N GLN A 31 -32.20 -7.07 -1.21
CA GLN A 31 -32.45 -6.12 -0.12
C GLN A 31 -31.53 -6.32 1.10
N ASN A 32 -31.01 -7.52 1.31
CA ASN A 32 -30.11 -7.84 2.42
C ASN A 32 -28.65 -7.51 2.10
N ARG A 33 -28.34 -7.11 0.86
CA ARG A 33 -26.96 -6.92 0.41
C ARG A 33 -26.20 -5.87 1.21
N LEU A 34 -26.84 -4.79 1.63
CA LEU A 34 -26.23 -3.78 2.50
C LEU A 34 -25.76 -4.39 3.82
N ASN A 35 -26.59 -5.19 4.46
CA ASN A 35 -26.26 -5.84 5.73
C ASN A 35 -25.10 -6.84 5.60
N ASP A 36 -25.02 -7.53 4.44
CA ASP A 36 -24.01 -8.54 4.20
C ASP A 36 -22.66 -7.99 3.71
N PHE A 37 -22.66 -6.79 3.09
CA PHE A 37 -21.50 -6.28 2.36
C PHE A 37 -21.07 -4.85 2.74
N GLN A 38 -21.65 -4.29 3.80
CA GLN A 38 -21.24 -3.02 4.39
C GLN A 38 -20.79 -3.23 5.83
N PHE A 39 -19.67 -2.63 6.20
CA PHE A 39 -19.03 -2.84 7.51
C PHE A 39 -18.56 -1.51 8.08
N ASN A 40 -18.79 -1.31 9.38
CA ASN A 40 -18.25 -0.18 10.13
C ASN A 40 -17.11 -0.66 11.04
N LEU A 41 -15.96 0.00 10.93
CA LEU A 41 -14.76 -0.27 11.71
C LEU A 41 -14.29 1.06 12.34
N GLY A 42 -14.85 1.42 13.50
CA GLY A 42 -14.67 2.74 14.07
C GLY A 42 -15.21 3.81 13.11
N ASP A 43 -14.38 4.77 12.73
CA ASP A 43 -14.74 5.85 11.80
C ASP A 43 -14.66 5.44 10.32
N LEU A 44 -14.24 4.20 10.04
CA LEU A 44 -14.11 3.70 8.69
C LEU A 44 -15.38 2.94 8.28
N ASN A 45 -16.05 3.40 7.24
CA ASN A 45 -17.12 2.68 6.57
C ASN A 45 -16.59 1.97 5.32
N VAL A 46 -16.72 0.65 5.26
CA VAL A 46 -16.29 -0.19 4.14
C VAL A 46 -17.52 -0.72 3.42
N ASP A 47 -17.71 -0.29 2.19
CA ASP A 47 -18.80 -0.72 1.32
C ASP A 47 -18.23 -1.55 0.14
N ILE A 48 -18.53 -2.85 0.15
CA ILE A 48 -18.21 -3.78 -0.94
C ILE A 48 -19.46 -4.31 -1.64
N THR A 49 -20.58 -3.61 -1.52
CA THR A 49 -21.85 -4.01 -2.14
C THR A 49 -21.79 -4.11 -3.65
N ARG A 50 -20.89 -3.36 -4.29
CA ARG A 50 -20.70 -3.34 -5.75
C ARG A 50 -19.67 -4.35 -6.25
N GLN A 51 -19.14 -5.22 -5.39
CA GLN A 51 -18.27 -6.30 -5.81
C GLN A 51 -19.07 -7.43 -6.47
N SER A 52 -18.50 -8.05 -7.50
CA SER A 52 -19.09 -9.17 -8.24
C SER A 52 -18.99 -10.48 -7.44
N LEU A 53 -19.60 -10.51 -6.26
CA LEU A 53 -19.67 -11.70 -5.42
C LEU A 53 -21.00 -11.72 -4.65
N ASP A 54 -21.50 -12.92 -4.40
CA ASP A 54 -22.65 -13.14 -3.54
C ASP A 54 -22.25 -13.56 -2.11
N LYS A 55 -23.23 -13.70 -1.23
CA LYS A 55 -23.01 -14.08 0.16
C LYS A 55 -22.30 -15.41 0.30
N GLU A 56 -22.65 -16.40 -0.53
CA GLU A 56 -22.05 -17.74 -0.48
C GLU A 56 -20.56 -17.70 -0.76
N ILE A 57 -20.14 -16.99 -1.82
CA ILE A 57 -18.73 -16.80 -2.16
C ILE A 57 -18.01 -16.00 -1.08
N LYS A 58 -18.62 -14.95 -0.54
CA LYS A 58 -18.05 -14.19 0.58
C LYS A 58 -17.77 -15.10 1.77
N ASP A 59 -18.74 -15.92 2.17
CA ASP A 59 -18.60 -16.82 3.32
C ASP A 59 -17.51 -17.86 3.10
N ASP A 60 -17.38 -18.39 1.89
CA ASP A 60 -16.31 -19.32 1.53
C ASP A 60 -14.92 -18.64 1.50
N LEU A 61 -14.83 -17.38 1.05
CA LEU A 61 -13.60 -16.59 1.15
C LEU A 61 -13.20 -16.34 2.61
N VAL A 62 -14.15 -16.07 3.49
CA VAL A 62 -13.90 -15.94 4.94
C VAL A 62 -13.41 -17.26 5.54
N LYS A 63 -14.02 -18.41 5.15
CA LYS A 63 -13.53 -19.74 5.56
C LYS A 63 -12.11 -19.99 5.06
N LEU A 64 -11.80 -19.61 3.82
CA LEU A 64 -10.46 -19.73 3.26
C LEU A 64 -9.44 -18.90 4.04
N ALA A 65 -9.78 -17.65 4.39
CA ALA A 65 -8.92 -16.78 5.20
C ALA A 65 -8.65 -17.39 6.59
N LYS A 66 -9.69 -17.90 7.26
CA LYS A 66 -9.55 -18.59 8.55
C LYS A 66 -8.65 -19.85 8.43
N LYS A 67 -8.90 -20.68 7.43
CA LYS A 67 -8.10 -21.90 7.19
C LYS A 67 -6.65 -21.62 6.81
N SER A 68 -6.38 -20.42 6.29
CA SER A 68 -5.05 -19.95 5.93
C SER A 68 -4.34 -19.20 7.08
N ASN A 69 -4.94 -19.18 8.27
CA ASN A 69 -4.43 -18.50 9.47
C ASN A 69 -4.06 -17.02 9.21
N VAL A 70 -4.94 -16.30 8.49
CA VAL A 70 -4.67 -14.90 8.13
C VAL A 70 -4.56 -14.03 9.38
N LYS A 71 -5.43 -14.23 10.38
CA LYS A 71 -5.40 -13.48 11.64
C LYS A 71 -4.10 -13.66 12.39
N GLU A 72 -3.66 -14.89 12.53
CA GLU A 72 -2.41 -15.25 13.21
C GLU A 72 -1.19 -14.69 12.48
N LYS A 73 -1.22 -14.69 11.15
CA LYS A 73 -0.17 -14.06 10.32
C LYS A 73 -0.11 -12.56 10.49
N ILE A 74 -1.26 -11.89 10.56
CA ILE A 74 -1.33 -10.45 10.83
C ILE A 74 -0.75 -10.13 12.21
N GLN A 75 -1.08 -10.94 13.23
CA GLN A 75 -0.52 -10.78 14.57
C GLN A 75 0.99 -11.01 14.60
N ALA A 76 1.47 -12.06 13.92
CA ALA A 76 2.89 -12.34 13.77
C ALA A 76 3.64 -11.19 13.06
N MET A 77 3.04 -10.63 12.01
CA MET A 77 3.58 -9.44 11.34
C MET A 77 3.66 -8.24 12.29
N ALA A 78 2.59 -7.97 13.03
CA ALA A 78 2.53 -6.85 13.97
C ALA A 78 3.52 -6.99 15.15
N SER A 79 3.83 -8.22 15.56
CA SER A 79 4.83 -8.52 16.59
C SER A 79 6.29 -8.51 16.10
N GLY A 80 6.52 -8.25 14.82
CA GLY A 80 7.86 -8.22 14.23
C GLY A 80 8.46 -9.60 13.92
N SER A 81 7.63 -10.64 13.86
CA SER A 81 8.09 -11.96 13.44
C SER A 81 8.59 -11.94 11.99
N LYS A 82 9.58 -12.80 11.68
CA LYS A 82 10.15 -12.90 10.32
C LYS A 82 9.20 -13.64 9.38
N ILE A 83 8.10 -12.99 9.00
CA ILE A 83 7.08 -13.59 8.13
C ILE A 83 7.45 -13.55 6.64
N ASN A 84 8.39 -12.72 6.25
CA ASN A 84 8.96 -12.73 4.90
C ASN A 84 9.99 -13.85 4.81
N THR A 85 9.53 -15.04 4.44
CA THR A 85 10.34 -16.26 4.41
C THR A 85 11.37 -16.28 3.28
N SER A 86 11.18 -15.51 2.20
CA SER A 86 12.11 -15.45 1.08
C SER A 86 13.39 -14.70 1.43
N GLU A 87 13.29 -13.66 2.26
CA GLU A 87 14.42 -12.83 2.68
C GLU A 87 14.80 -13.04 4.17
N ASN A 88 14.06 -13.91 4.89
CA ASN A 88 14.21 -14.14 6.31
C ASN A 88 14.16 -12.84 7.14
N LYS A 89 13.23 -11.94 6.79
CA LYS A 89 13.06 -10.63 7.44
C LYS A 89 11.68 -10.46 8.04
N SER A 90 11.60 -9.62 9.04
CA SER A 90 10.34 -9.05 9.52
C SER A 90 9.84 -7.97 8.56
N VAL A 91 8.53 -7.74 8.56
CA VAL A 91 7.89 -6.63 7.83
C VAL A 91 7.60 -5.53 8.84
N ASP A 92 8.09 -4.34 8.61
CA ASP A 92 8.14 -3.29 9.63
C ASP A 92 7.26 -2.07 9.34
N HIS A 93 6.55 -2.02 8.22
CA HIS A 93 5.74 -0.88 7.81
C HIS A 93 4.63 -0.48 8.82
N LEU A 94 4.11 -1.42 9.62
CA LEU A 94 3.16 -1.10 10.69
C LEU A 94 3.77 -0.22 11.79
N ASN A 95 5.05 -0.42 12.06
CA ASN A 95 5.77 0.36 13.05
C ASN A 95 6.11 1.79 12.58
N LEU A 96 6.05 2.09 11.27
CA LEU A 96 6.26 3.43 10.74
C LEU A 96 5.27 4.47 11.29
N ARG A 97 4.14 4.01 11.82
CA ARG A 97 3.12 4.89 12.42
C ARG A 97 3.36 5.20 13.89
N LYS A 98 4.39 4.63 14.50
CA LYS A 98 4.73 4.90 15.89
C LYS A 98 5.65 6.13 15.97
N VAL A 99 5.19 7.18 16.64
CA VAL A 99 5.90 8.45 16.76
C VAL A 99 7.27 8.28 17.45
N GLU A 100 7.38 7.37 18.40
CA GLU A 100 8.63 7.09 19.14
C GLU A 100 9.78 6.63 18.22
N ARG A 101 9.49 6.14 17.05
CA ARG A 101 10.52 5.75 16.07
C ARG A 101 11.34 6.92 15.55
N PHE A 102 10.76 8.10 15.50
CA PHE A 102 11.47 9.29 14.99
C PHE A 102 12.50 9.85 15.96
N THR A 103 12.54 9.34 17.20
CA THR A 103 13.48 9.80 18.23
C THR A 103 14.72 8.93 18.35
N THR A 104 14.76 7.75 17.74
CA THR A 104 15.87 6.79 17.87
C THR A 104 16.17 6.04 16.56
N GLY A 105 17.37 5.49 16.47
CA GLY A 105 17.79 4.60 15.39
C GLY A 105 17.90 5.28 14.03
N GLU A 106 17.61 4.56 12.95
CA GLU A 106 17.76 5.03 11.57
C GLU A 106 16.82 6.19 11.21
N TRP A 107 15.66 6.26 11.85
CA TRP A 107 14.71 7.35 11.64
C TRP A 107 15.19 8.67 12.22
N ALA A 108 15.81 8.65 13.39
CA ALA A 108 16.45 9.84 13.94
C ALA A 108 17.57 10.34 13.02
N LYS A 109 18.40 9.43 12.50
CA LYS A 109 19.45 9.78 11.52
C LYS A 109 18.87 10.39 10.24
N LEU A 110 17.73 9.86 9.75
CA LEU A 110 17.04 10.40 8.57
C LEU A 110 16.60 11.86 8.84
N LEU A 111 16.00 12.12 10.00
CA LEU A 111 15.56 13.47 10.37
C LEU A 111 16.75 14.43 10.53
N ASP A 112 17.82 14.00 11.20
CA ASP A 112 19.05 14.78 11.34
C ASP A 112 19.67 15.09 9.99
N PHE A 113 19.72 14.11 9.08
CA PHE A 113 20.21 14.31 7.71
C PHE A 113 19.34 15.33 6.97
N SER A 114 18.01 15.19 7.02
CA SER A 114 17.09 16.12 6.38
C SER A 114 17.24 17.54 6.92
N ASN A 115 17.33 17.70 8.25
CA ASN A 115 17.57 18.99 8.88
C ASN A 115 18.90 19.61 8.47
N ASN A 116 19.94 18.79 8.33
CA ASN A 116 21.25 19.26 7.86
C ASN A 116 21.20 19.77 6.41
N ILE A 117 20.43 19.11 5.54
CA ILE A 117 20.20 19.61 4.17
C ILE A 117 19.50 20.97 4.20
N LEU A 118 18.41 21.08 4.95
CA LEU A 118 17.63 22.31 5.05
C LEU A 118 18.45 23.49 5.64
N THR A 119 19.20 23.24 6.71
CA THR A 119 19.92 24.31 7.44
C THR A 119 21.23 24.69 6.76
N SER A 120 21.92 23.77 6.12
CA SER A 120 23.22 24.05 5.47
C SER A 120 23.08 24.93 4.23
N LYS A 121 21.91 24.92 3.57
CA LYS A 121 21.65 25.64 2.30
C LYS A 121 22.69 25.36 1.21
N LYS A 122 23.33 24.18 1.27
CA LYS A 122 24.37 23.80 0.31
C LYS A 122 23.82 23.35 -1.04
N PHE A 123 22.57 22.86 -1.02
CA PHE A 123 21.92 22.31 -2.20
C PHE A 123 20.75 23.22 -2.58
N GLU A 124 20.70 23.61 -3.81
CA GLU A 124 19.61 24.37 -4.40
C GLU A 124 18.57 23.46 -5.04
N TYR A 125 19.02 22.29 -5.50
CA TYR A 125 18.19 21.29 -6.18
C TYR A 125 18.37 19.90 -5.60
N ILE A 126 17.30 19.11 -5.63
CA ILE A 126 17.29 17.67 -5.39
C ILE A 126 16.64 17.01 -6.58
N VAL A 127 17.32 16.05 -7.19
CA VAL A 127 16.76 15.25 -8.29
C VAL A 127 16.47 13.85 -7.78
N ASN A 128 15.19 13.49 -7.72
CA ASN A 128 14.75 12.14 -7.37
C ASN A 128 14.68 11.29 -8.63
N VAL A 129 15.56 10.31 -8.74
CA VAL A 129 15.56 9.37 -9.86
C VAL A 129 14.93 8.07 -9.40
N GLY A 130 13.76 7.71 -9.93
CA GLY A 130 13.04 6.52 -9.51
C GLY A 130 11.86 6.18 -10.41
N ILE A 131 11.41 4.92 -10.34
CA ILE A 131 10.27 4.41 -11.10
C ILE A 131 9.28 3.74 -10.13
N GLY A 132 7.99 3.88 -10.37
CA GLY A 132 6.94 3.28 -9.55
C GLY A 132 6.92 3.81 -8.13
N GLY A 133 7.09 2.94 -7.12
CA GLY A 133 7.07 3.35 -5.71
C GLY A 133 8.19 4.29 -5.29
N SER A 134 9.31 4.29 -6.00
CA SER A 134 10.42 5.22 -5.75
C SER A 134 10.19 6.61 -6.35
N ASP A 135 9.18 6.79 -7.16
CA ASP A 135 8.79 8.04 -7.78
C ASP A 135 7.45 8.56 -7.26
N LEU A 136 6.39 7.76 -7.41
CA LEU A 136 5.01 8.20 -7.15
C LEU A 136 4.77 8.66 -5.70
N GLY A 137 5.34 7.95 -4.72
CA GLY A 137 5.22 8.30 -3.31
C GLY A 137 5.88 9.65 -2.99
N PRO A 138 7.18 9.81 -3.27
CA PRO A 138 7.89 11.08 -3.09
C PRO A 138 7.26 12.25 -3.84
N MET A 139 6.86 12.06 -5.10
CA MET A 139 6.19 13.09 -5.90
C MET A 139 4.85 13.51 -5.29
N MET A 140 4.02 12.54 -4.90
CA MET A 140 2.74 12.81 -4.24
C MET A 140 2.91 13.65 -2.98
N VAL A 141 3.86 13.29 -2.12
CA VAL A 141 4.12 14.03 -0.87
C VAL A 141 4.64 15.44 -1.18
N ASN A 142 5.57 15.58 -2.12
CA ASN A 142 6.12 16.88 -2.52
C ASN A 142 5.01 17.80 -3.07
N GLN A 143 4.12 17.29 -3.88
CA GLN A 143 2.99 18.07 -4.42
C GLN A 143 1.95 18.41 -3.36
N ALA A 144 1.61 17.45 -2.49
CA ALA A 144 0.60 17.66 -1.45
C ALA A 144 1.04 18.68 -0.40
N LEU A 145 2.35 18.76 -0.14
CA LEU A 145 2.93 19.67 0.87
C LEU A 145 3.63 20.90 0.23
N LYS A 146 3.36 21.19 -1.04
CA LYS A 146 4.01 22.28 -1.78
C LYS A 146 3.97 23.61 -1.05
N ASP A 147 2.83 23.95 -0.45
CA ASP A 147 2.63 25.23 0.25
C ASP A 147 3.43 25.34 1.57
N PHE A 148 3.97 24.23 2.07
CA PHE A 148 4.81 24.13 3.27
C PHE A 148 6.29 23.89 2.94
N HIS A 149 6.66 23.96 1.66
CA HIS A 149 8.01 23.65 1.20
C HIS A 149 8.98 24.79 1.56
N GLU A 150 10.03 24.45 2.30
CA GLU A 150 11.07 25.42 2.76
C GLU A 150 12.49 25.01 2.33
N GLY A 151 12.61 23.96 1.52
CA GLY A 151 13.89 23.34 1.16
C GLY A 151 14.32 23.56 -0.28
N PRO A 152 15.31 22.80 -0.75
CA PRO A 152 15.75 22.79 -2.15
C PRO A 152 14.61 22.42 -3.11
N ASN A 153 14.63 22.97 -4.32
CA ASN A 153 13.68 22.58 -5.37
C ASN A 153 13.82 21.09 -5.71
N VAL A 154 12.69 20.37 -5.79
CA VAL A 154 12.71 18.94 -6.02
C VAL A 154 12.20 18.60 -7.41
N PHE A 155 13.03 17.93 -8.19
CA PHE A 155 12.72 17.40 -9.51
C PHE A 155 12.58 15.89 -9.48
N PHE A 156 11.81 15.35 -10.43
CA PHE A 156 11.52 13.91 -10.51
C PHE A 156 11.84 13.38 -11.90
N VAL A 157 12.71 12.38 -11.95
CA VAL A 157 13.03 11.60 -13.16
C VAL A 157 12.38 10.25 -13.02
N SER A 158 11.23 10.09 -13.64
CA SER A 158 10.34 8.93 -13.48
C SER A 158 10.49 7.90 -14.61
N ASN A 159 11.29 8.19 -15.63
CA ASN A 159 11.38 7.37 -16.83
C ASN A 159 12.84 7.20 -17.28
N ILE A 160 13.07 6.14 -18.06
CA ILE A 160 14.37 5.90 -18.72
C ILE A 160 14.63 6.87 -19.90
N ASP A 161 13.64 7.66 -20.29
CA ASP A 161 13.77 8.64 -21.37
C ASP A 161 14.82 9.70 -21.02
N PRO A 162 15.91 9.81 -21.80
CA PRO A 162 16.96 10.78 -21.54
C PRO A 162 16.50 12.23 -21.71
N ALA A 163 15.44 12.51 -22.44
CA ALA A 163 14.92 13.87 -22.62
C ALA A 163 14.49 14.48 -21.29
N ASN A 164 13.75 13.72 -20.45
CA ASN A 164 13.33 14.19 -19.13
C ASN A 164 14.52 14.53 -18.22
N MET A 165 15.59 13.72 -18.25
CA MET A 165 16.82 14.02 -17.50
C MET A 165 17.51 15.26 -18.06
N SER A 166 17.59 15.40 -19.39
CA SER A 166 18.23 16.54 -20.05
C SER A 166 17.54 17.86 -19.69
N ASP A 167 16.20 17.88 -19.76
CA ASP A 167 15.41 19.08 -19.43
C ASP A 167 15.66 19.50 -17.96
N ILE A 168 15.68 18.54 -17.03
CA ILE A 168 15.93 18.81 -15.62
C ILE A 168 17.37 19.32 -15.40
N LEU A 169 18.36 18.75 -16.09
CA LEU A 169 19.76 19.19 -15.96
C LEU A 169 19.99 20.60 -16.55
N GLU A 170 19.18 21.03 -17.54
CA GLU A 170 19.22 22.40 -18.04
C GLU A 170 18.66 23.41 -17.00
N GLU A 171 17.69 23.01 -16.19
CA GLU A 171 17.16 23.83 -15.09
C GLU A 171 18.08 23.84 -13.85
N CYS A 172 18.75 22.72 -13.58
CA CYS A 172 19.69 22.57 -12.49
C CYS A 172 21.08 23.11 -12.90
N ASN A 173 21.30 24.40 -12.77
CA ASN A 173 22.63 24.97 -13.00
C ASN A 173 23.59 24.51 -11.89
N PRO A 174 24.64 23.71 -12.17
CA PRO A 174 25.55 23.19 -11.13
C PRO A 174 26.48 24.26 -10.54
#